data_bacf63f0d0e7439770c6d4ccb2a25e17
#
_entry.id   bacf63f0d0e7439770c6d4ccb2a25e17
#
_cell.length_a   1.000
_cell.length_b   1.000
_cell.length_c   1.000
_cell.angle_alpha   90.00
_cell.angle_beta   90.00
_cell.angle_gamma   90.00
#
_symmetry.space_group_name_H-M   'P 1'
#
loop_
_entity.id
_entity.type
_entity.pdbx_description
1 polymer ?
#
loop_
_entity_poly.entity_id
_entity_poly.type
_entity_poly.pdbx_seq_one_letter_code
_entity_poly.pdbx_strand_id
1 'polypeptide(L)'
;MNKSDLIQEAIKRSGLHRREAARGVEATLETIKRELENASGIHVRGLGRLHLKSKRRGYVPASKTVGSSLHSQRPIPAGKAVKLTASRRAVVSLNTEPLKLNNKNNTGGNMDKKMERETNDNQMTAGEGTALGLDVGTSRLVLASGAADHVKAKAELNAFIAVPYSKFTENILKQNKVSYQLNGGSTLQVYGNEAARFANVFNTEVRRPMNGGTLNPAEEYSMSVMHAIIQQLVRKTKNGENMRFSVPGALRNEGSPNLVYHEAMLRDLLNSMGYNAKGINEGLAVVFAELEKENFSGIGISCGGGMCNIALAFMSIPVMTFSMNKAGDYIDNNVGNVTGELPTRIRLIKEESLDLSKTPQNKYESALHIYYDDVVLSLVESLRSSLAEAKNLPRIDKPIPIVLSGGTAKPKGFIEKFRQTIERDKFPLEISEIRMAADPLTATARGCLIAAMYDA
;
A
#
# COMPACT_ATOMS: atom_id res chain seq x y z
N MET A 1 4.29 37.85 -3.77
CA MET A 1 3.27 37.33 -2.84
C MET A 1 3.35 38.16 -1.56
N ASN A 2 2.28 38.90 -1.22
CA ASN A 2 2.15 39.70 0.00
C ASN A 2 1.30 38.96 1.05
N LYS A 3 1.09 39.56 2.23
CA LYS A 3 0.31 38.93 3.30
C LYS A 3 -1.14 38.61 2.87
N SER A 4 -1.75 39.49 2.06
CA SER A 4 -3.10 39.27 1.55
C SER A 4 -3.17 38.05 0.62
N ASP A 5 -2.16 37.89 -0.22
CA ASP A 5 -2.07 36.75 -1.12
C ASP A 5 -1.89 35.41 -0.34
N LEU A 6 -1.11 35.46 0.76
CA LEU A 6 -0.95 34.29 1.67
C LEU A 6 -2.27 33.90 2.34
N ILE A 7 -3.07 34.92 2.79
CA ILE A 7 -4.38 34.68 3.40
C ILE A 7 -5.33 34.05 2.37
N GLN A 8 -5.35 34.57 1.14
CA GLN A 8 -6.18 34.04 0.05
C GLN A 8 -5.84 32.60 -0.26
N GLU A 9 -4.54 32.28 -0.35
CA GLU A 9 -4.08 30.91 -0.61
C GLU A 9 -4.38 29.98 0.57
N ALA A 10 -4.27 30.48 1.81
CA ALA A 10 -4.65 29.71 3.00
C ALA A 10 -6.15 29.37 3.01
N ILE A 11 -7.03 30.32 2.65
CA ILE A 11 -8.48 30.08 2.48
C ILE A 11 -8.73 29.00 1.44
N LYS A 12 -8.10 29.13 0.27
CA LYS A 12 -8.27 28.20 -0.85
C LYS A 12 -7.87 26.78 -0.50
N ARG A 13 -6.78 26.60 0.29
CA ARG A 13 -6.26 25.27 0.64
C ARG A 13 -6.94 24.63 1.84
N SER A 14 -7.38 25.42 2.82
CA SER A 14 -7.91 24.90 4.09
C SER A 14 -9.44 24.89 4.16
N GLY A 15 -10.14 25.65 3.29
CA GLY A 15 -11.58 25.87 3.39
C GLY A 15 -12.00 26.72 4.60
N LEU A 16 -11.04 27.28 5.35
CA LEU A 16 -11.33 28.10 6.54
C LEU A 16 -11.95 29.43 6.19
N HIS A 17 -12.75 29.97 7.12
CA HIS A 17 -13.31 31.31 6.97
C HIS A 17 -12.17 32.36 6.95
N ARG A 18 -12.34 33.47 6.18
CA ARG A 18 -11.33 34.51 5.99
C ARG A 18 -10.71 35.03 7.30
N ARG A 19 -11.51 35.17 8.37
CA ARG A 19 -11.01 35.62 9.68
C ARG A 19 -10.09 34.61 10.35
N GLU A 20 -10.39 33.34 10.23
CA GLU A 20 -9.59 32.26 10.81
C GLU A 20 -8.28 32.06 10.04
N ALA A 21 -8.36 32.08 8.71
CA ALA A 21 -7.18 32.00 7.85
C ALA A 21 -6.25 33.22 8.08
N ALA A 22 -6.80 34.43 8.24
CA ALA A 22 -6.02 35.62 8.54
C ALA A 22 -5.30 35.50 9.89
N ARG A 23 -6.00 35.11 10.95
CA ARG A 23 -5.40 34.88 12.28
C ARG A 23 -4.30 33.81 12.26
N GLY A 24 -4.51 32.69 11.56
CA GLY A 24 -3.51 31.64 11.42
C GLY A 24 -2.25 32.12 10.71
N VAL A 25 -2.38 32.82 9.59
CA VAL A 25 -1.25 33.39 8.83
C VAL A 25 -0.51 34.43 9.67
N GLU A 26 -1.24 35.34 10.36
CA GLU A 26 -0.64 36.36 11.24
C GLU A 26 0.16 35.74 12.37
N ALA A 27 -0.44 34.83 13.12
CA ALA A 27 0.23 34.15 14.23
C ALA A 27 1.49 33.41 13.79
N THR A 28 1.44 32.77 12.61
CA THR A 28 2.60 32.08 12.04
C THR A 28 3.72 33.05 11.68
N LEU A 29 3.42 34.15 11.01
CA LEU A 29 4.40 35.15 10.61
C LEU A 29 5.03 35.85 11.84
N GLU A 30 4.23 36.17 12.86
CA GLU A 30 4.73 36.76 14.11
C GLU A 30 5.61 35.79 14.90
N THR A 31 5.23 34.53 14.95
CA THR A 31 6.08 33.49 15.59
C THR A 31 7.42 33.37 14.89
N ILE A 32 7.42 33.28 13.55
CA ILE A 32 8.68 33.27 12.76
C ILE A 32 9.53 34.49 13.03
N LYS A 33 8.94 35.68 13.07
CA LYS A 33 9.63 36.94 13.35
C LYS A 33 10.28 36.93 14.73
N ARG A 34 9.51 36.61 15.77
CA ARG A 34 9.97 36.56 17.17
C ARG A 34 11.12 35.54 17.34
N GLU A 35 10.97 34.33 16.75
CA GLU A 35 12.03 33.31 16.85
C GLU A 35 13.28 33.69 16.09
N LEU A 36 13.19 34.40 14.98
CA LEU A 36 14.36 34.95 14.25
C LEU A 36 15.05 36.07 15.01
N GLU A 37 14.31 36.86 15.81
CA GLU A 37 14.87 37.93 16.64
C GLU A 37 15.59 37.40 17.88
N ASN A 38 15.07 36.34 18.48
CA ASN A 38 15.53 35.79 19.76
C ASN A 38 16.53 34.62 19.64
N ALA A 39 16.60 33.96 18.49
CA ALA A 39 17.38 32.75 18.28
C ALA A 39 18.31 32.84 17.06
N SER A 40 19.32 31.97 17.04
CA SER A 40 20.26 31.84 15.92
C SER A 40 19.63 31.29 14.63
N GLY A 41 18.32 31.02 14.64
CA GLY A 41 17.54 30.58 13.49
C GLY A 41 16.40 29.65 13.87
N ILE A 42 15.42 29.53 12.97
CA ILE A 42 14.26 28.66 13.09
C ILE A 42 14.29 27.57 12.03
N HIS A 43 14.02 26.33 12.42
CA HIS A 43 13.91 25.21 11.49
C HIS A 43 12.44 24.95 11.18
N VAL A 44 12.03 25.23 9.94
CA VAL A 44 10.68 24.93 9.42
C VAL A 44 10.74 23.61 8.67
N ARG A 45 10.04 22.61 9.22
CA ARG A 45 10.00 21.26 8.64
C ARG A 45 9.48 21.31 7.19
N GLY A 46 10.22 20.74 6.25
CA GLY A 46 9.89 20.76 4.82
C GLY A 46 10.44 21.95 4.05
N LEU A 47 10.68 23.11 4.70
CA LEU A 47 11.20 24.31 4.06
C LEU A 47 12.71 24.45 4.24
N GLY A 48 13.22 24.25 5.46
CA GLY A 48 14.63 24.42 5.78
C GLY A 48 14.85 25.32 6.98
N ARG A 49 16.08 25.85 7.12
CA ARG A 49 16.48 26.70 8.23
C ARG A 49 16.51 28.17 7.80
N LEU A 50 15.68 28.99 8.47
CA LEU A 50 15.72 30.45 8.38
C LEU A 50 16.68 30.99 9.43
N HIS A 51 17.58 31.89 9.07
CA HIS A 51 18.48 32.55 10.00
C HIS A 51 18.80 33.97 9.55
N LEU A 52 19.16 34.84 10.51
CA LEU A 52 19.60 36.19 10.22
C LEU A 52 21.08 36.19 9.81
N LYS A 53 21.40 36.83 8.69
CA LYS A 53 22.77 37.06 8.25
C LYS A 53 23.04 38.57 8.21
N SER A 54 24.14 38.99 8.85
CA SER A 54 24.60 40.38 8.76
C SER A 54 25.06 40.69 7.34
N LYS A 55 24.51 41.75 6.75
CA LYS A 55 25.05 42.32 5.50
C LYS A 55 26.18 43.26 5.81
N ARG A 56 27.37 43.07 5.21
CA ARG A 56 28.45 44.04 5.21
C ARG A 56 28.06 45.23 4.34
N ARG A 57 28.58 46.44 4.66
CA ARG A 57 28.51 47.60 3.76
C ARG A 57 29.05 47.21 2.38
N GLY A 58 28.33 47.52 1.34
CA GLY A 58 28.71 47.23 -0.04
C GLY A 58 28.34 48.43 -0.96
N TYR A 59 28.76 48.34 -2.20
CA TYR A 59 28.37 49.30 -3.23
C TYR A 59 27.63 48.57 -4.35
N VAL A 60 26.61 49.20 -4.93
CA VAL A 60 25.98 48.68 -6.15
C VAL A 60 26.90 49.00 -7.31
N PRO A 61 27.36 48.02 -8.14
CA PRO A 61 28.11 48.32 -9.36
C PRO A 61 27.21 49.15 -10.29
N ALA A 62 27.79 50.20 -10.92
CA ALA A 62 27.09 51.01 -11.91
C ALA A 62 26.66 50.09 -13.08
N SER A 63 25.34 50.10 -13.43
CA SER A 63 24.89 49.38 -14.62
C SER A 63 25.50 50.04 -15.85
N LYS A 64 26.08 49.25 -16.75
CA LYS A 64 26.55 49.69 -18.04
C LYS A 64 25.36 50.04 -18.95
N THR A 65 24.85 51.24 -18.78
CA THR A 65 24.03 51.90 -19.80
C THR A 65 24.89 52.87 -20.55
N VAL A 66 24.97 52.67 -21.84
CA VAL A 66 25.74 53.50 -22.76
C VAL A 66 25.21 54.95 -22.70
N GLY A 67 26.07 55.91 -22.30
CA GLY A 67 25.87 57.31 -22.52
C GLY A 67 25.43 58.18 -21.36
N SER A 68 26.10 58.15 -20.20
CA SER A 68 26.16 59.34 -19.30
C SER A 68 27.34 59.21 -18.33
N SER A 69 28.19 60.24 -18.36
CA SER A 69 29.22 60.50 -17.37
C SER A 69 28.61 60.87 -16.03
N LEU A 70 28.86 60.07 -15.05
CA LEU A 70 29.07 60.39 -13.63
C LEU A 70 28.90 59.12 -12.78
N HIS A 71 29.99 58.66 -12.22
CA HIS A 71 30.03 57.48 -11.32
C HIS A 71 29.45 57.86 -9.95
N SER A 72 28.18 57.66 -9.71
CA SER A 72 27.62 57.68 -8.37
C SER A 72 27.34 56.25 -7.90
N GLN A 73 28.30 55.66 -7.22
CA GLN A 73 28.10 54.42 -6.46
C GLN A 73 27.20 54.74 -5.26
N ARG A 74 25.99 54.19 -5.20
CA ARG A 74 25.13 54.32 -4.00
C ARG A 74 25.56 53.30 -2.92
N PRO A 75 25.90 53.78 -1.70
CA PRO A 75 26.25 52.88 -0.61
C PRO A 75 25.02 52.09 -0.14
N ILE A 76 25.17 50.80 0.08
CA ILE A 76 24.16 49.99 0.72
C ILE A 76 24.43 50.02 2.22
N PRO A 77 23.47 50.47 3.06
CA PRO A 77 23.67 50.49 4.51
C PRO A 77 23.84 49.06 5.07
N ALA A 78 24.63 48.94 6.15
CA ALA A 78 24.74 47.69 6.89
C ALA A 78 23.38 47.29 7.47
N GLY A 79 22.98 46.05 7.33
CA GLY A 79 21.69 45.58 7.78
C GLY A 79 21.68 44.09 8.02
N LYS A 80 20.61 43.57 8.61
CA LYS A 80 20.36 42.14 8.76
C LYS A 80 19.47 41.66 7.61
N ALA A 81 19.80 40.53 7.01
CA ALA A 81 18.95 39.87 6.01
C ALA A 81 18.57 38.48 6.49
N VAL A 82 17.34 38.08 6.24
CA VAL A 82 16.90 36.71 6.48
C VAL A 82 17.47 35.84 5.38
N LYS A 83 18.21 34.80 5.74
CA LYS A 83 18.72 33.78 4.82
C LYS A 83 17.97 32.49 5.05
N LEU A 84 17.40 31.94 3.99
CA LEU A 84 16.86 30.59 3.97
C LEU A 84 17.96 29.64 3.51
N THR A 85 18.38 28.71 4.38
CA THR A 85 19.13 27.52 3.97
C THR A 85 18.11 26.43 3.73
N ALA A 86 17.70 26.31 2.46
CA ALA A 86 16.67 25.35 2.07
C ALA A 86 17.13 23.92 2.37
N SER A 87 16.22 23.07 2.86
CA SER A 87 16.44 21.65 2.93
C SER A 87 16.61 21.09 1.51
N ARG A 88 17.25 19.94 1.34
CA ARG A 88 17.31 19.27 0.02
C ARG A 88 15.93 19.15 -0.62
N ARG A 89 14.86 18.98 0.19
CA ARG A 89 13.46 18.95 -0.25
C ARG A 89 12.97 20.31 -0.77
N ALA A 90 13.33 21.41 -0.09
CA ALA A 90 12.94 22.75 -0.50
C ALA A 90 13.70 23.25 -1.73
N VAL A 91 14.95 22.84 -1.93
CA VAL A 91 15.74 23.17 -3.15
C VAL A 91 15.07 22.57 -4.39
N VAL A 92 14.51 21.38 -4.28
CA VAL A 92 13.77 20.73 -5.37
C VAL A 92 12.49 21.49 -5.70
N SER A 93 11.78 22.05 -4.70
CA SER A 93 10.52 22.79 -4.92
C SER A 93 10.72 24.25 -5.33
N LEU A 94 11.86 24.87 -5.00
CA LEU A 94 12.13 26.29 -5.33
C LEU A 94 12.81 26.48 -6.70
N ASN A 95 13.37 25.44 -7.30
CA ASN A 95 14.01 25.51 -8.63
C ASN A 95 13.01 25.31 -9.78
N THR A 96 11.72 25.47 -9.56
CA THR A 96 10.65 25.26 -10.54
C THR A 96 10.15 26.52 -11.22
N GLU A 97 10.86 27.67 -11.17
CA GLU A 97 10.54 28.77 -12.07
C GLU A 97 11.22 28.56 -13.45
N PRO A 98 10.48 28.67 -14.56
CA PRO A 98 11.05 28.44 -15.89
C PRO A 98 11.94 29.63 -16.27
N LEU A 99 13.24 29.38 -16.36
CA LEU A 99 14.15 30.22 -17.14
C LEU A 99 13.67 30.21 -18.60
N LYS A 100 13.17 31.36 -19.07
CA LYS A 100 12.92 31.61 -20.47
C LYS A 100 14.26 31.54 -21.23
N LEU A 101 14.57 30.40 -21.78
CA LEU A 101 15.63 30.26 -22.79
C LEU A 101 14.97 30.20 -24.18
N ASN A 102 15.09 31.32 -24.90
CA ASN A 102 14.93 31.34 -26.33
C ASN A 102 15.95 30.38 -26.96
N ASN A 103 15.51 29.33 -27.60
CA ASN A 103 16.27 28.72 -28.66
C ASN A 103 15.37 28.22 -29.78
N LYS A 104 15.49 28.93 -30.90
CA LYS A 104 15.13 28.44 -32.22
C LYS A 104 16.11 27.32 -32.57
N ASN A 105 15.65 26.15 -32.91
CA ASN A 105 15.95 25.46 -34.17
C ASN A 105 15.29 24.09 -34.21
N ASN A 106 14.56 23.90 -35.31
CA ASN A 106 13.99 22.67 -35.84
C ASN A 106 15.01 21.52 -35.94
N THR A 107 14.55 20.31 -35.62
CA THR A 107 14.54 19.22 -36.62
C THR A 107 13.71 18.07 -36.06
N GLY A 108 12.68 17.65 -36.80
CA GLY A 108 11.87 16.49 -36.50
C GLY A 108 12.63 15.19 -36.81
N GLY A 109 12.33 14.15 -36.03
CA GLY A 109 12.84 12.81 -36.28
C GLY A 109 12.10 11.80 -35.41
N ASN A 110 11.36 10.95 -36.06
CA ASN A 110 10.65 9.76 -35.55
C ASN A 110 11.34 9.06 -34.39
N MET A 111 10.71 9.12 -33.21
CA MET A 111 11.15 8.34 -32.04
C MET A 111 10.03 7.53 -31.35
N ASP A 112 8.83 7.47 -31.95
CA ASP A 112 7.67 6.84 -31.29
C ASP A 112 7.53 5.32 -31.44
N LYS A 113 8.47 4.66 -32.15
CA LYS A 113 8.37 3.19 -32.37
C LYS A 113 9.33 2.31 -31.59
N LYS A 114 10.20 2.87 -30.73
CA LYS A 114 11.22 2.08 -30.01
C LYS A 114 10.96 1.92 -28.50
N MET A 115 9.97 2.61 -27.97
CA MET A 115 9.69 2.61 -26.51
C MET A 115 8.70 1.53 -26.06
N GLU A 116 7.98 0.89 -26.98
CA GLU A 116 7.04 -0.19 -26.65
C GLU A 116 7.70 -1.57 -26.44
N ARG A 117 8.97 -1.73 -26.73
CA ARG A 117 9.66 -3.04 -26.64
C ARG A 117 10.46 -3.29 -25.35
N GLU A 118 10.77 -2.27 -24.56
CA GLU A 118 11.61 -2.46 -23.35
C GLU A 118 10.82 -2.60 -22.04
N THR A 119 9.49 -2.41 -22.05
CA THR A 119 8.66 -2.57 -20.84
C THR A 119 8.13 -4.00 -20.62
N ASN A 120 8.43 -4.93 -21.53
CA ASN A 120 7.83 -6.27 -21.55
C ASN A 120 8.60 -7.35 -20.76
N ASP A 121 9.82 -7.10 -20.29
CA ASP A 121 10.63 -8.15 -19.65
C ASP A 121 10.25 -8.45 -18.19
N ASN A 122 9.33 -7.69 -17.60
CA ASN A 122 8.95 -7.86 -16.20
C ASN A 122 7.57 -8.51 -15.98
N GLN A 123 6.82 -8.82 -17.04
CA GLN A 123 5.53 -9.52 -16.92
C GLN A 123 5.76 -11.02 -16.99
N MET A 124 5.24 -11.76 -15.99
CA MET A 124 5.21 -13.22 -16.05
C MET A 124 4.23 -13.63 -17.15
N THR A 125 4.71 -14.47 -18.05
CA THR A 125 3.89 -15.05 -19.11
C THR A 125 3.49 -16.47 -18.70
N ALA A 126 2.20 -16.78 -18.78
CA ALA A 126 1.81 -18.17 -18.89
C ALA A 126 2.37 -18.71 -20.23
N GLY A 127 2.99 -19.88 -20.24
CA GLY A 127 3.21 -20.64 -21.48
C GLY A 127 1.86 -21.01 -22.10
N GLU A 128 1.83 -21.38 -23.39
CA GLU A 128 0.59 -21.81 -24.04
C GLU A 128 -0.10 -22.90 -23.22
N GLY A 129 -1.36 -22.68 -22.82
CA GLY A 129 -2.16 -23.63 -22.04
C GLY A 129 -1.91 -23.66 -20.53
N THR A 130 -1.20 -22.70 -19.95
CA THR A 130 -0.93 -22.66 -18.51
C THR A 130 -1.96 -21.84 -17.74
N ALA A 131 -2.41 -22.39 -16.61
CA ALA A 131 -3.28 -21.70 -15.66
C ALA A 131 -2.51 -20.63 -14.87
N LEU A 132 -3.22 -19.66 -14.29
CA LEU A 132 -2.69 -18.62 -13.42
C LEU A 132 -3.47 -18.54 -12.11
N GLY A 133 -2.78 -18.19 -11.03
CA GLY A 133 -3.38 -17.89 -9.74
C GLY A 133 -3.06 -16.46 -9.31
N LEU A 134 -4.08 -15.68 -8.95
CA LEU A 134 -3.92 -14.30 -8.50
C LEU A 134 -4.49 -14.15 -7.08
N ASP A 135 -3.63 -13.84 -6.12
CA ASP A 135 -4.05 -13.39 -4.79
C ASP A 135 -4.25 -11.88 -4.79
N VAL A 136 -5.48 -11.44 -4.51
CA VAL A 136 -5.88 -10.02 -4.49
C VAL A 136 -6.06 -9.56 -3.05
N GLY A 137 -4.95 -9.37 -2.36
CA GLY A 137 -4.97 -8.98 -0.95
C GLY A 137 -4.99 -7.46 -0.71
N THR A 138 -5.49 -7.04 0.45
CA THR A 138 -5.52 -5.62 0.85
C THR A 138 -4.14 -4.96 0.88
N SER A 139 -3.10 -5.71 1.23
CA SER A 139 -1.74 -5.19 1.34
C SER A 139 -0.87 -5.48 0.12
N ARG A 140 -1.08 -6.60 -0.56
CA ARG A 140 -0.29 -7.07 -1.71
C ARG A 140 -1.16 -7.82 -2.68
N LEU A 141 -0.79 -7.75 -3.96
CA LEU A 141 -1.25 -8.67 -4.99
C LEU A 141 -0.13 -9.64 -5.29
N VAL A 142 -0.44 -10.93 -5.42
CA VAL A 142 0.55 -11.98 -5.74
C VAL A 142 0.06 -12.79 -6.91
N LEU A 143 0.85 -12.84 -7.98
CA LEU A 143 0.61 -13.70 -9.14
C LEU A 143 1.44 -14.97 -9.01
N ALA A 144 0.81 -16.12 -9.14
CA ALA A 144 1.46 -17.44 -9.25
C ALA A 144 1.28 -18.02 -10.65
N SER A 145 2.34 -18.61 -11.19
CA SER A 145 2.37 -19.26 -12.50
C SER A 145 3.34 -20.43 -12.52
N GLY A 146 3.23 -21.31 -13.50
CA GLY A 146 4.08 -22.49 -13.64
C GLY A 146 3.34 -23.79 -13.40
N ALA A 147 4.08 -24.89 -13.19
CA ALA A 147 3.53 -26.20 -12.82
C ALA A 147 3.40 -26.31 -11.30
N ALA A 148 2.57 -27.23 -10.81
CA ALA A 148 2.28 -27.38 -9.38
C ALA A 148 3.53 -27.61 -8.51
N ASP A 149 4.55 -28.28 -9.06
CA ASP A 149 5.85 -28.59 -8.43
C ASP A 149 6.88 -27.46 -8.60
N HIS A 150 6.69 -26.55 -9.58
CA HIS A 150 7.58 -25.43 -9.88
C HIS A 150 6.83 -24.12 -10.04
N VAL A 151 6.25 -23.64 -8.94
CA VAL A 151 5.51 -22.38 -8.92
C VAL A 151 6.46 -21.18 -8.84
N LYS A 152 6.29 -20.24 -9.76
CA LYS A 152 6.90 -18.90 -9.70
C LYS A 152 5.87 -17.91 -9.17
N ALA A 153 6.27 -17.07 -8.22
CA ALA A 153 5.41 -16.04 -7.67
C ALA A 153 6.03 -14.64 -7.86
N LYS A 154 5.19 -13.68 -8.21
CA LYS A 154 5.54 -12.26 -8.29
C LYS A 154 4.56 -11.46 -7.45
N ALA A 155 5.06 -10.53 -6.62
CA ALA A 155 4.25 -9.73 -5.72
C ALA A 155 4.42 -8.23 -5.99
N GLU A 156 3.31 -7.48 -5.89
CA GLU A 156 3.27 -6.03 -5.90
C GLU A 156 2.51 -5.52 -4.67
N LEU A 157 2.95 -4.38 -4.12
CA LEU A 157 2.19 -3.71 -3.08
C LEU A 157 0.85 -3.21 -3.64
N ASN A 158 -0.23 -3.47 -2.91
CA ASN A 158 -1.53 -2.91 -3.22
C ASN A 158 -1.65 -1.49 -2.63
N ALA A 159 -0.86 -0.59 -3.21
CA ALA A 159 -0.68 0.75 -2.71
C ALA A 159 -0.37 1.73 -3.84
N PHE A 160 -0.67 3.01 -3.61
CA PHE A 160 -0.33 4.08 -4.54
C PHE A 160 -0.14 5.41 -3.82
N ILE A 161 0.48 6.35 -4.53
CA ILE A 161 0.49 7.77 -4.18
C ILE A 161 -0.12 8.57 -5.31
N ALA A 162 -0.76 9.68 -4.97
CA ALA A 162 -1.31 10.64 -5.93
C ALA A 162 -0.62 11.98 -5.73
N VAL A 163 -0.01 12.51 -6.78
CA VAL A 163 0.70 13.80 -6.76
C VAL A 163 0.20 14.67 -7.91
N PRO A 164 0.16 16.00 -7.74
CA PRO A 164 -0.19 16.89 -8.83
C PRO A 164 0.74 16.70 -10.03
N TYR A 165 0.18 16.72 -11.24
CA TYR A 165 0.97 16.64 -12.46
C TYR A 165 1.89 17.86 -12.58
N SER A 166 3.14 17.59 -12.84
CA SER A 166 4.07 18.55 -13.41
C SER A 166 5.01 17.82 -14.37
N LYS A 167 5.47 18.51 -15.41
CA LYS A 167 6.43 17.93 -16.34
C LYS A 167 7.73 17.52 -15.65
N PHE A 168 8.08 18.21 -14.57
CA PHE A 168 9.25 17.87 -13.74
C PHE A 168 9.03 16.55 -12.99
N THR A 169 7.87 16.41 -12.32
CA THR A 169 7.51 15.16 -11.63
C THR A 169 7.48 13.99 -12.61
N GLU A 170 6.86 14.18 -13.76
CA GLU A 170 6.81 13.17 -14.81
C GLU A 170 8.21 12.76 -15.28
N ASN A 171 9.11 13.72 -15.51
CA ASN A 171 10.49 13.46 -15.91
C ASN A 171 11.26 12.66 -14.83
N ILE A 172 11.07 12.96 -13.55
CA ILE A 172 11.68 12.18 -12.45
C ILE A 172 11.22 10.72 -12.53
N LEU A 173 9.91 10.49 -12.72
CA LEU A 173 9.37 9.13 -12.81
C LEU A 173 9.93 8.38 -14.02
N LYS A 174 9.98 9.04 -15.18
CA LYS A 174 10.56 8.48 -16.42
C LYS A 174 12.05 8.14 -16.29
N GLN A 175 12.85 9.05 -15.73
CA GLN A 175 14.29 8.83 -15.50
C GLN A 175 14.54 7.64 -14.56
N ASN A 176 13.66 7.41 -13.59
CA ASN A 176 13.75 6.30 -12.65
C ASN A 176 13.05 5.03 -13.15
N LYS A 177 12.52 5.01 -14.38
CA LYS A 177 11.76 3.89 -14.98
C LYS A 177 10.59 3.44 -14.10
N VAL A 178 9.91 4.39 -13.45
CA VAL A 178 8.80 4.12 -12.52
C VAL A 178 7.49 4.06 -13.30
N SER A 179 6.70 3.03 -13.05
CA SER A 179 5.35 2.91 -13.59
C SER A 179 4.42 3.92 -12.92
N TYR A 180 3.72 4.69 -13.73
CA TYR A 180 2.72 5.65 -13.28
C TYR A 180 1.59 5.77 -14.30
N GLN A 181 0.45 6.30 -13.87
CA GLN A 181 -0.63 6.70 -14.75
C GLN A 181 -1.02 8.16 -14.52
N LEU A 182 -1.49 8.83 -15.56
CA LEU A 182 -2.02 10.18 -15.50
C LEU A 182 -3.55 10.13 -15.45
N ASN A 183 -4.14 10.58 -14.36
CA ASN A 183 -5.59 10.63 -14.21
C ASN A 183 -6.12 12.06 -14.39
N GLY A 184 -7.12 12.21 -15.28
CA GLY A 184 -7.76 13.51 -15.55
C GLY A 184 -6.81 14.60 -16.04
N GLY A 185 -5.62 14.27 -16.53
CA GLY A 185 -4.61 15.23 -16.99
C GLY A 185 -3.95 16.05 -15.88
N SER A 186 -4.38 15.91 -14.61
CA SER A 186 -3.94 16.75 -13.49
C SER A 186 -3.28 16.01 -12.33
N THR A 187 -3.37 14.68 -12.29
CA THR A 187 -2.86 13.88 -11.17
C THR A 187 -2.04 12.70 -11.68
N LEU A 188 -0.79 12.60 -11.23
CA LEU A 188 0.06 11.44 -11.44
C LEU A 188 -0.15 10.45 -10.30
N GLN A 189 -0.38 9.20 -10.63
CA GLN A 189 -0.52 8.09 -9.68
C GLN A 189 0.65 7.13 -9.87
N VAL A 190 1.49 7.00 -8.85
CA VAL A 190 2.55 5.99 -8.78
C VAL A 190 2.04 4.85 -7.93
N TYR A 191 2.10 3.62 -8.41
CA TYR A 191 1.47 2.46 -7.79
C TYR A 191 2.44 1.29 -7.64
N GLY A 192 2.01 0.27 -6.88
CA GLY A 192 2.80 -0.92 -6.62
C GLY A 192 3.97 -0.66 -5.65
N ASN A 193 5.04 -1.42 -5.79
CA ASN A 193 6.23 -1.37 -4.93
C ASN A 193 6.89 0.03 -4.93
N GLU A 194 6.82 0.75 -6.03
CA GLU A 194 7.38 2.09 -6.15
C GLU A 194 6.60 3.15 -5.35
N ALA A 195 5.33 2.91 -5.03
CA ALA A 195 4.52 3.85 -4.28
C ALA A 195 5.14 4.21 -2.92
N ALA A 196 5.61 3.21 -2.16
CA ALA A 196 6.23 3.43 -0.86
C ALA A 196 7.56 4.21 -0.96
N ARG A 197 8.38 3.90 -1.99
CA ARG A 197 9.63 4.59 -2.26
C ARG A 197 9.41 6.05 -2.61
N PHE A 198 8.47 6.33 -3.51
CA PHE A 198 8.20 7.68 -3.99
C PHE A 198 7.32 8.51 -3.04
N ALA A 199 6.59 7.90 -2.12
CA ALA A 199 5.89 8.59 -1.04
C ALA A 199 6.85 9.48 -0.24
N ASN A 200 8.03 8.96 0.10
CA ASN A 200 9.07 9.72 0.79
C ASN A 200 9.68 10.83 -0.08
N VAL A 201 9.85 10.58 -1.39
CA VAL A 201 10.41 11.56 -2.33
C VAL A 201 9.48 12.75 -2.50
N PHE A 202 8.19 12.50 -2.65
CA PHE A 202 7.18 13.53 -2.88
C PHE A 202 6.52 14.03 -1.59
N ASN A 203 6.93 13.52 -0.42
CA ASN A 203 6.36 13.85 0.89
C ASN A 203 4.82 13.75 0.89
N THR A 204 4.31 12.64 0.39
CA THR A 204 2.88 12.34 0.30
C THR A 204 2.56 11.03 1.03
N GLU A 205 1.30 10.84 1.36
CA GLU A 205 0.84 9.63 2.03
C GLU A 205 0.60 8.49 1.04
N VAL A 206 0.94 7.27 1.48
CA VAL A 206 0.60 6.05 0.75
C VAL A 206 -0.86 5.72 0.99
N ARG A 207 -1.61 5.56 -0.10
CA ARG A 207 -3.03 5.22 -0.11
C ARG A 207 -3.21 3.80 -0.61
N ARG A 208 -4.35 3.18 -0.29
CA ARG A 208 -4.66 1.82 -0.70
C ARG A 208 -5.98 1.75 -1.46
N PRO A 209 -6.02 1.05 -2.60
CA PRO A 209 -7.25 0.83 -3.35
C PRO A 209 -8.22 -0.14 -2.65
N MET A 210 -7.74 -0.91 -1.67
CA MET A 210 -8.56 -1.83 -0.87
C MET A 210 -8.54 -1.49 0.61
N ASN A 211 -9.64 -1.77 1.28
CA ASN A 211 -9.81 -1.66 2.72
C ASN A 211 -10.69 -2.82 3.23
N GLY A 212 -10.30 -3.45 4.34
CA GLY A 212 -11.09 -4.55 4.92
C GLY A 212 -11.36 -5.68 3.92
N GLY A 213 -10.36 -6.10 3.12
CA GLY A 213 -10.46 -7.22 2.18
C GLY A 213 -11.17 -6.93 0.86
N THR A 214 -11.81 -5.77 0.68
CA THR A 214 -12.55 -5.42 -0.54
C THR A 214 -12.09 -4.08 -1.12
N LEU A 215 -12.55 -3.73 -2.32
CA LEU A 215 -12.34 -2.41 -2.90
C LEU A 215 -12.83 -1.33 -1.94
N ASN A 216 -12.00 -0.29 -1.77
CA ASN A 216 -12.29 0.80 -0.85
C ASN A 216 -13.26 1.80 -1.49
N PRO A 217 -14.53 1.88 -1.04
CA PRO A 217 -15.50 2.79 -1.65
C PRO A 217 -15.21 4.27 -1.38
N ALA A 218 -14.42 4.57 -0.34
CA ALA A 218 -14.02 5.94 -0.02
C ALA A 218 -12.80 6.42 -0.84
N GLU A 219 -12.19 5.52 -1.61
CA GLU A 219 -11.01 5.82 -2.41
C GLU A 219 -11.38 6.01 -3.89
N GLU A 220 -11.35 7.26 -4.35
CA GLU A 220 -11.72 7.66 -5.72
C GLU A 220 -10.99 6.87 -6.81
N TYR A 221 -9.73 6.51 -6.54
CA TYR A 221 -8.86 5.86 -7.52
C TYR A 221 -8.77 4.35 -7.39
N SER A 222 -9.58 3.73 -6.54
CA SER A 222 -9.53 2.28 -6.24
C SER A 222 -9.45 1.43 -7.49
N MET A 223 -10.40 1.62 -8.42
CA MET A 223 -10.51 0.80 -9.63
C MET A 223 -9.38 1.04 -10.62
N SER A 224 -9.04 2.31 -10.88
CA SER A 224 -8.00 2.65 -11.86
C SER A 224 -6.63 2.17 -11.41
N VAL A 225 -6.33 2.29 -10.12
CA VAL A 225 -5.07 1.83 -9.55
C VAL A 225 -5.00 0.31 -9.48
N MET A 226 -6.09 -0.35 -9.06
CA MET A 226 -6.16 -1.81 -9.05
C MET A 226 -5.92 -2.38 -10.46
N HIS A 227 -6.57 -1.79 -11.47
CA HIS A 227 -6.35 -2.15 -12.87
C HIS A 227 -4.87 -1.99 -13.28
N ALA A 228 -4.24 -0.86 -12.94
CA ALA A 228 -2.85 -0.61 -13.28
C ALA A 228 -1.89 -1.61 -12.61
N ILE A 229 -2.10 -1.94 -11.33
CA ILE A 229 -1.28 -2.93 -10.61
C ILE A 229 -1.46 -4.33 -11.22
N ILE A 230 -2.70 -4.73 -11.52
CA ILE A 230 -2.96 -6.03 -12.16
C ILE A 230 -2.32 -6.09 -13.54
N GLN A 231 -2.43 -5.05 -14.36
CA GLN A 231 -1.76 -5.00 -15.67
C GLN A 231 -0.24 -5.03 -15.60
N GLN A 232 0.36 -4.58 -14.49
CA GLN A 232 1.81 -4.67 -14.27
C GLN A 232 2.23 -6.11 -13.91
N LEU A 233 1.36 -6.86 -13.23
CA LEU A 233 1.60 -8.25 -12.86
C LEU A 233 1.30 -9.22 -14.00
N VAL A 234 0.20 -9.00 -14.70
CA VAL A 234 -0.43 -9.93 -15.62
C VAL A 234 -0.52 -9.32 -17.01
N ARG A 235 -0.02 -9.98 -18.02
CA ARG A 235 -0.17 -9.54 -19.42
C ARG A 235 -1.59 -9.83 -19.95
N LYS A 236 -2.01 -9.07 -20.97
CA LYS A 236 -3.20 -9.43 -21.74
C LYS A 236 -2.94 -10.69 -22.56
N THR A 237 -3.94 -11.55 -22.62
CA THR A 237 -3.92 -12.77 -23.44
C THR A 237 -5.09 -12.79 -24.44
N LYS A 238 -5.02 -13.65 -25.43
CA LYS A 238 -6.13 -13.94 -26.36
C LYS A 238 -6.57 -15.39 -26.29
N ASN A 239 -5.92 -16.19 -25.45
CA ASN A 239 -6.03 -17.66 -25.48
C ASN A 239 -7.10 -18.18 -24.52
N GLY A 240 -7.71 -17.33 -23.68
CA GLY A 240 -8.72 -17.75 -22.72
C GLY A 240 -8.16 -18.62 -21.59
N GLU A 241 -6.88 -18.38 -21.20
CA GLU A 241 -6.23 -19.13 -20.12
C GLU A 241 -7.05 -19.06 -18.85
N ASN A 242 -7.12 -20.18 -18.12
CA ASN A 242 -7.84 -20.24 -16.86
C ASN A 242 -7.09 -19.43 -15.79
N MET A 243 -7.83 -18.60 -15.05
CA MET A 243 -7.33 -17.84 -13.92
C MET A 243 -8.27 -17.97 -12.73
N ARG A 244 -7.74 -18.39 -11.59
CA ARG A 244 -8.43 -18.24 -10.32
C ARG A 244 -7.86 -17.03 -9.59
N PHE A 245 -8.76 -16.18 -9.06
CA PHE A 245 -8.36 -15.05 -8.23
C PHE A 245 -9.00 -15.16 -6.84
N SER A 246 -8.26 -14.77 -5.81
CA SER A 246 -8.74 -14.85 -4.44
C SER A 246 -9.84 -13.82 -4.16
N VAL A 247 -10.84 -14.24 -3.41
CA VAL A 247 -11.90 -13.39 -2.86
C VAL A 247 -12.08 -13.69 -1.38
N PRO A 248 -12.39 -12.70 -0.53
CA PRO A 248 -12.66 -12.97 0.88
C PRO A 248 -13.98 -13.74 1.05
N GLY A 249 -14.14 -14.39 2.17
CA GLY A 249 -15.41 -14.94 2.60
C GLY A 249 -16.38 -13.87 3.09
N ALA A 250 -17.66 -14.23 3.27
CA ALA A 250 -18.61 -13.34 3.93
C ALA A 250 -18.22 -13.14 5.41
N LEU A 251 -18.38 -11.93 5.93
CA LEU A 251 -18.21 -11.64 7.35
C LEU A 251 -19.28 -12.40 8.14
N ARG A 252 -18.86 -13.05 9.21
CA ARG A 252 -19.73 -13.96 9.96
C ARG A 252 -20.98 -13.30 10.53
N ASN A 253 -20.91 -12.10 11.06
CA ASN A 253 -21.99 -11.42 11.77
C ASN A 253 -22.43 -10.11 11.14
N GLU A 254 -21.93 -9.80 9.95
CA GLU A 254 -22.17 -8.53 9.27
C GLU A 254 -22.52 -8.81 7.81
N GLY A 255 -23.42 -8.03 7.24
CA GLY A 255 -23.63 -8.04 5.80
C GLY A 255 -22.34 -7.61 5.09
N SER A 256 -22.01 -8.29 4.00
CA SER A 256 -20.83 -7.95 3.16
C SER A 256 -21.28 -7.40 1.81
N PRO A 257 -21.92 -6.22 1.76
CA PRO A 257 -22.53 -5.70 0.53
C PRO A 257 -21.50 -5.46 -0.57
N ASN A 258 -20.25 -5.17 -0.20
CA ASN A 258 -19.18 -4.88 -1.16
C ASN A 258 -18.53 -6.14 -1.76
N LEU A 259 -18.76 -7.32 -1.20
CA LEU A 259 -18.12 -8.56 -1.63
C LEU A 259 -18.54 -8.96 -3.05
N VAL A 260 -19.83 -8.94 -3.33
CA VAL A 260 -20.39 -9.28 -4.66
C VAL A 260 -19.87 -8.30 -5.71
N TYR A 261 -19.86 -7.00 -5.37
CA TYR A 261 -19.32 -5.98 -6.25
C TYR A 261 -17.81 -6.17 -6.51
N HIS A 262 -17.02 -6.41 -5.45
CA HIS A 262 -15.60 -6.65 -5.53
C HIS A 262 -15.26 -7.84 -6.45
N GLU A 263 -15.91 -8.97 -6.25
CA GLU A 263 -15.69 -10.16 -7.07
C GLU A 263 -16.09 -9.92 -8.53
N ALA A 264 -17.26 -9.33 -8.77
CA ALA A 264 -17.73 -9.04 -10.13
C ALA A 264 -16.78 -8.11 -10.89
N MET A 265 -16.31 -7.04 -10.24
CA MET A 265 -15.37 -6.09 -10.84
C MET A 265 -14.02 -6.71 -11.19
N LEU A 266 -13.48 -7.57 -10.32
CA LEU A 266 -12.24 -8.29 -10.61
C LEU A 266 -12.41 -9.29 -11.75
N ARG A 267 -13.52 -10.02 -11.76
CA ARG A 267 -13.86 -10.98 -12.82
C ARG A 267 -13.98 -10.27 -14.17
N ASP A 268 -14.71 -9.16 -14.23
CA ASP A 268 -14.89 -8.40 -15.46
C ASP A 268 -13.57 -7.82 -15.97
N LEU A 269 -12.73 -7.31 -15.05
CA LEU A 269 -11.41 -6.81 -15.38
C LEU A 269 -10.54 -7.91 -16.01
N LEU A 270 -10.41 -9.07 -15.35
CA LEU A 270 -9.57 -10.17 -15.80
C LEU A 270 -10.11 -10.79 -17.09
N ASN A 271 -11.45 -10.91 -17.24
CA ASN A 271 -12.08 -11.34 -18.49
C ASN A 271 -11.80 -10.36 -19.63
N SER A 272 -11.80 -9.04 -19.36
CA SER A 272 -11.43 -8.01 -20.36
C SER A 272 -9.97 -8.09 -20.79
N MET A 273 -9.12 -8.71 -19.98
CA MET A 273 -7.72 -9.00 -20.30
C MET A 273 -7.55 -10.33 -21.07
N GLY A 274 -8.64 -11.07 -21.32
CA GLY A 274 -8.66 -12.28 -22.12
C GLY A 274 -8.60 -13.58 -21.33
N TYR A 275 -8.73 -13.55 -20.01
CA TYR A 275 -8.73 -14.74 -19.16
C TYR A 275 -10.12 -15.31 -18.95
N ASN A 276 -10.21 -16.62 -18.69
CA ASN A 276 -11.38 -17.26 -18.12
C ASN A 276 -11.28 -17.19 -16.59
N ALA A 277 -11.72 -16.04 -16.00
CA ALA A 277 -11.48 -15.72 -14.61
C ALA A 277 -12.63 -16.15 -13.70
N LYS A 278 -12.31 -16.85 -12.59
CA LYS A 278 -13.28 -17.26 -11.55
C LYS A 278 -12.71 -16.96 -10.16
N GLY A 279 -13.57 -16.50 -9.25
CA GLY A 279 -13.20 -16.27 -7.84
C GLY A 279 -13.06 -17.59 -7.07
N ILE A 280 -12.16 -17.59 -6.07
CA ILE A 280 -12.02 -18.65 -5.08
C ILE A 280 -11.81 -18.03 -3.70
N ASN A 281 -12.42 -18.62 -2.65
CA ASN A 281 -12.21 -18.14 -1.28
C ASN A 281 -10.75 -18.27 -0.86
N GLU A 282 -10.19 -17.24 -0.19
CA GLU A 282 -8.78 -17.22 0.23
C GLU A 282 -8.41 -18.39 1.16
N GLY A 283 -9.27 -18.75 2.12
CA GLY A 283 -9.03 -19.89 3.01
C GLY A 283 -9.05 -21.21 2.24
N LEU A 284 -9.96 -21.35 1.26
CA LEU A 284 -10.01 -22.52 0.39
C LEU A 284 -8.78 -22.62 -0.50
N ALA A 285 -8.26 -21.49 -0.99
CA ALA A 285 -7.01 -21.47 -1.73
C ALA A 285 -5.84 -21.99 -0.88
N VAL A 286 -5.80 -21.68 0.44
CA VAL A 286 -4.78 -22.28 1.34
C VAL A 286 -4.91 -23.80 1.42
N VAL A 287 -6.13 -24.34 1.46
CA VAL A 287 -6.37 -25.80 1.41
C VAL A 287 -5.82 -26.40 0.12
N PHE A 288 -6.10 -25.80 -1.04
CA PHE A 288 -5.56 -26.27 -2.31
C PHE A 288 -4.03 -26.20 -2.38
N ALA A 289 -3.42 -25.18 -1.77
CA ALA A 289 -1.98 -25.01 -1.75
C ALA A 289 -1.26 -26.08 -0.91
N GLU A 290 -1.86 -26.53 0.18
CA GLU A 290 -1.13 -27.18 1.27
C GLU A 290 -1.60 -28.58 1.62
N LEU A 291 -2.82 -28.99 1.20
CA LEU A 291 -3.47 -30.23 1.66
C LEU A 291 -3.78 -31.21 0.53
N GLU A 292 -2.94 -31.27 -0.49
CA GLU A 292 -3.07 -32.26 -1.57
C GLU A 292 -2.94 -33.70 -1.05
N LYS A 293 -2.01 -33.95 -0.12
CA LYS A 293 -1.77 -35.28 0.48
C LYS A 293 -2.96 -35.74 1.34
N GLU A 294 -3.71 -34.83 1.90
CA GLU A 294 -4.91 -35.02 2.69
C GLU A 294 -6.17 -35.01 1.81
N ASN A 295 -5.98 -35.18 0.49
CA ASN A 295 -7.07 -35.15 -0.49
C ASN A 295 -7.90 -33.86 -0.36
N PHE A 296 -7.22 -32.72 -0.16
CA PHE A 296 -7.80 -31.39 0.04
C PHE A 296 -8.87 -31.35 1.16
N SER A 297 -8.58 -32.10 2.24
CA SER A 297 -9.47 -32.15 3.43
C SER A 297 -8.77 -31.51 4.62
N GLY A 298 -9.35 -30.47 5.20
CA GLY A 298 -8.80 -29.75 6.34
C GLY A 298 -9.26 -28.29 6.41
N ILE A 299 -8.65 -27.54 7.32
CA ILE A 299 -8.97 -26.12 7.54
C ILE A 299 -7.81 -25.26 7.03
N GLY A 300 -8.10 -24.40 6.05
CA GLY A 300 -7.18 -23.37 5.57
C GLY A 300 -7.56 -22.00 6.12
N ILE A 301 -6.55 -21.27 6.61
CA ILE A 301 -6.72 -19.93 7.19
C ILE A 301 -5.72 -18.97 6.54
N SER A 302 -6.23 -17.93 5.85
CA SER A 302 -5.43 -16.82 5.34
C SER A 302 -5.54 -15.64 6.28
N CYS A 303 -4.48 -15.34 7.05
CA CYS A 303 -4.39 -14.18 7.93
C CYS A 303 -3.75 -13.00 7.19
N GLY A 304 -4.58 -12.23 6.45
CA GLY A 304 -4.15 -11.11 5.62
C GLY A 304 -3.96 -9.80 6.38
N GLY A 305 -3.83 -8.70 5.63
CA GLY A 305 -3.82 -7.35 6.20
C GLY A 305 -5.22 -6.90 6.61
N GLY A 306 -6.18 -6.99 5.69
CA GLY A 306 -7.55 -6.50 5.90
C GLY A 306 -8.48 -7.49 6.58
N MET A 307 -8.31 -8.79 6.32
CA MET A 307 -9.18 -9.86 6.83
C MET A 307 -8.38 -11.12 7.15
N CYS A 308 -8.95 -11.94 8.06
CA CYS A 308 -8.65 -13.36 8.16
C CYS A 308 -9.77 -14.16 7.49
N ASN A 309 -9.42 -15.01 6.53
CA ASN A 309 -10.32 -15.82 5.74
C ASN A 309 -10.17 -17.29 6.10
N ILE A 310 -11.26 -17.97 6.40
CA ILE A 310 -11.28 -19.33 6.89
C ILE A 310 -12.10 -20.20 5.95
N ALA A 311 -11.61 -21.39 5.64
CA ALA A 311 -12.37 -22.42 4.95
C ALA A 311 -12.12 -23.79 5.58
N LEU A 312 -13.17 -24.55 5.81
CA LEU A 312 -13.14 -25.99 5.98
C LEU A 312 -13.50 -26.63 4.65
N ALA A 313 -12.65 -27.46 4.13
CA ALA A 313 -12.94 -28.29 2.96
C ALA A 313 -12.87 -29.78 3.32
N PHE A 314 -13.65 -30.59 2.62
CA PHE A 314 -13.63 -32.03 2.69
C PHE A 314 -13.66 -32.59 1.26
N MET A 315 -12.62 -33.32 0.88
CA MET A 315 -12.45 -33.87 -0.48
C MET A 315 -12.60 -32.78 -1.57
N SER A 316 -11.90 -31.69 -1.43
CA SER A 316 -11.92 -30.50 -2.30
C SER A 316 -13.22 -29.66 -2.25
N ILE A 317 -14.27 -30.12 -1.59
CA ILE A 317 -15.56 -29.44 -1.51
C ILE A 317 -15.53 -28.49 -0.31
N PRO A 318 -15.79 -27.19 -0.50
CA PRO A 318 -15.92 -26.26 0.62
C PRO A 318 -17.17 -26.59 1.45
N VAL A 319 -16.98 -26.92 2.71
CA VAL A 319 -18.03 -27.24 3.67
C VAL A 319 -18.48 -26.00 4.41
N MET A 320 -17.51 -25.12 4.70
CA MET A 320 -17.75 -23.89 5.45
C MET A 320 -16.71 -22.85 5.03
N THR A 321 -17.17 -21.63 4.78
CA THR A 321 -16.28 -20.48 4.54
C THR A 321 -16.82 -19.25 5.26
N PHE A 322 -15.93 -18.48 5.87
CA PHE A 322 -16.27 -17.20 6.47
C PHE A 322 -15.02 -16.32 6.63
N SER A 323 -15.23 -15.05 6.97
CA SER A 323 -14.15 -14.11 7.25
C SER A 323 -14.37 -13.38 8.56
N MET A 324 -13.31 -12.80 9.09
CA MET A 324 -13.34 -11.85 10.19
C MET A 324 -12.48 -10.61 9.84
N ASN A 325 -12.92 -9.45 10.30
CA ASN A 325 -12.26 -8.17 10.04
C ASN A 325 -11.10 -7.84 11.01
N LYS A 326 -10.89 -8.65 12.07
CA LYS A 326 -9.70 -8.56 12.93
C LYS A 326 -8.53 -9.25 12.25
N ALA A 327 -7.63 -8.44 11.66
CA ALA A 327 -6.46 -8.92 10.93
C ALA A 327 -5.28 -7.93 11.11
N GLY A 328 -4.33 -7.89 10.18
CA GLY A 328 -3.12 -7.07 10.32
C GLY A 328 -3.40 -5.59 10.50
N ASP A 329 -4.32 -5.01 9.72
CA ASP A 329 -4.66 -3.58 9.79
C ASP A 329 -5.41 -3.24 11.09
N TYR A 330 -6.21 -4.17 11.62
CA TYR A 330 -6.81 -4.04 12.94
C TYR A 330 -5.75 -3.90 14.04
N ILE A 331 -4.71 -4.73 14.02
CA ILE A 331 -3.59 -4.66 14.95
C ILE A 331 -2.87 -3.31 14.80
N ASP A 332 -2.49 -2.95 13.57
CA ASP A 332 -1.70 -1.73 13.29
C ASP A 332 -2.43 -0.47 13.77
N ASN A 333 -3.74 -0.37 13.48
CA ASN A 333 -4.55 0.79 13.86
C ASN A 333 -4.73 0.87 15.38
N ASN A 334 -5.08 -0.23 16.04
CA ASN A 334 -5.34 -0.21 17.47
C ASN A 334 -4.05 0.03 18.28
N VAL A 335 -2.95 -0.62 17.92
CA VAL A 335 -1.65 -0.36 18.55
C VAL A 335 -1.22 1.09 18.31
N GLY A 336 -1.41 1.62 17.08
CA GLY A 336 -1.16 3.02 16.78
C GLY A 336 -1.93 3.96 17.69
N ASN A 337 -3.24 3.73 17.84
CA ASN A 337 -4.13 4.53 18.68
C ASN A 337 -3.71 4.52 20.18
N VAL A 338 -3.41 3.37 20.75
CA VAL A 338 -3.08 3.27 22.18
C VAL A 338 -1.64 3.72 22.50
N THR A 339 -0.74 3.69 21.51
CA THR A 339 0.66 4.09 21.72
C THR A 339 0.95 5.52 21.23
N GLY A 340 0.01 6.15 20.52
CA GLY A 340 0.20 7.48 19.91
C GLY A 340 1.15 7.45 18.70
N GLU A 341 1.26 6.30 17.99
CA GLU A 341 2.15 6.14 16.85
C GLU A 341 1.35 5.93 15.56
N LEU A 342 1.96 6.18 14.41
CA LEU A 342 1.32 5.95 13.11
C LEU A 342 1.16 4.44 12.83
N PRO A 343 0.01 3.98 12.32
CA PRO A 343 -0.21 2.57 11.96
C PRO A 343 0.84 2.02 10.99
N THR A 344 1.34 2.86 10.07
CA THR A 344 2.40 2.47 9.14
C THR A 344 3.73 2.15 9.84
N ARG A 345 4.04 2.87 10.93
CA ARG A 345 5.23 2.60 11.73
C ARG A 345 5.06 1.34 12.57
N ILE A 346 3.88 1.14 13.15
CA ILE A 346 3.56 -0.11 13.87
C ILE A 346 3.69 -1.31 12.94
N ARG A 347 3.23 -1.20 11.70
CA ARG A 347 3.41 -2.25 10.70
C ARG A 347 4.88 -2.60 10.48
N LEU A 348 5.76 -1.61 10.32
CA LEU A 348 7.19 -1.86 10.15
C LEU A 348 7.78 -2.62 11.34
N ILE A 349 7.46 -2.19 12.58
CA ILE A 349 7.89 -2.90 13.79
C ILE A 349 7.41 -4.34 13.78
N LYS A 350 6.14 -4.55 13.45
CA LYS A 350 5.51 -5.88 13.35
C LYS A 350 6.18 -6.78 12.33
N GLU A 351 6.47 -6.26 11.13
CA GLU A 351 7.04 -7.03 10.02
C GLU A 351 8.54 -7.30 10.19
N GLU A 352 9.29 -6.38 10.82
CA GLU A 352 10.75 -6.46 10.88
C GLU A 352 11.28 -7.14 12.14
N SER A 353 10.63 -6.96 13.29
CA SER A 353 11.25 -7.31 14.59
C SER A 353 10.36 -8.06 15.56
N LEU A 354 9.06 -8.18 15.34
CA LEU A 354 8.15 -8.78 16.30
C LEU A 354 8.39 -10.27 16.51
N ASP A 355 8.59 -10.66 17.75
CA ASP A 355 8.71 -12.05 18.21
C ASP A 355 7.75 -12.27 19.39
N LEU A 356 6.59 -12.89 19.13
CA LEU A 356 5.55 -13.14 20.11
C LEU A 356 5.91 -14.25 21.12
N SER A 357 7.03 -14.95 20.92
CA SER A 357 7.54 -15.95 21.86
C SER A 357 8.38 -15.34 22.99
N LYS A 358 8.75 -14.05 22.86
CA LYS A 358 9.57 -13.32 23.83
C LYS A 358 8.73 -12.40 24.69
N THR A 359 9.26 -12.04 25.86
CA THR A 359 8.68 -10.99 26.69
C THR A 359 8.84 -9.63 26.00
N PRO A 360 7.76 -8.82 25.86
CA PRO A 360 7.84 -7.51 25.22
C PRO A 360 8.79 -6.57 25.97
N GLN A 361 9.63 -5.84 25.22
CA GLN A 361 10.68 -4.98 25.75
C GLN A 361 10.29 -3.49 25.79
N ASN A 362 9.22 -3.10 25.14
CA ASN A 362 8.76 -1.72 25.04
C ASN A 362 7.25 -1.63 24.89
N LYS A 363 6.69 -0.41 24.97
CA LYS A 363 5.25 -0.17 24.87
C LYS A 363 4.62 -0.66 23.58
N TYR A 364 5.35 -0.61 22.46
CA TYR A 364 4.85 -1.04 21.16
C TYR A 364 4.71 -2.56 21.08
N GLU A 365 5.75 -3.27 21.53
CA GLU A 365 5.72 -4.73 21.63
C GLU A 365 4.64 -5.20 22.61
N SER A 366 4.51 -4.54 23.77
CA SER A 366 3.46 -4.88 24.76
C SER A 366 2.06 -4.73 24.14
N ALA A 367 1.80 -3.64 23.44
CA ALA A 367 0.53 -3.43 22.76
C ALA A 367 0.33 -4.43 21.60
N LEU A 368 1.37 -4.72 20.81
CA LEU A 368 1.32 -5.73 19.76
C LEU A 368 0.94 -7.11 20.34
N HIS A 369 1.57 -7.55 21.42
CA HIS A 369 1.23 -8.83 22.07
C HIS A 369 -0.25 -8.89 22.46
N ILE A 370 -0.79 -7.84 23.09
CA ILE A 370 -2.21 -7.77 23.49
C ILE A 370 -3.15 -7.92 22.29
N TYR A 371 -2.90 -7.16 21.21
CA TYR A 371 -3.78 -7.21 20.04
C TYR A 371 -3.59 -8.48 19.20
N TYR A 372 -2.43 -9.11 19.24
CA TYR A 372 -2.24 -10.44 18.66
C TYR A 372 -2.99 -11.51 19.46
N ASP A 373 -2.99 -11.43 20.78
CA ASP A 373 -3.78 -12.34 21.63
C ASP A 373 -5.28 -12.17 21.37
N ASP A 374 -5.76 -10.93 21.20
CA ASP A 374 -7.16 -10.66 20.84
C ASP A 374 -7.53 -11.22 19.43
N VAL A 375 -6.64 -11.08 18.45
CA VAL A 375 -6.84 -11.65 17.11
C VAL A 375 -6.88 -13.17 17.16
N VAL A 376 -5.93 -13.82 17.84
CA VAL A 376 -5.87 -15.28 17.97
C VAL A 376 -7.10 -15.82 18.69
N LEU A 377 -7.48 -15.19 19.80
CA LEU A 377 -8.68 -15.59 20.57
C LEU A 377 -9.93 -15.46 19.70
N SER A 378 -10.13 -14.32 19.04
CA SER A 378 -11.28 -14.08 18.17
C SER A 378 -11.34 -15.06 16.99
N LEU A 379 -10.18 -15.42 16.43
CA LEU A 379 -10.07 -16.38 15.33
C LEU A 379 -10.51 -17.79 15.77
N VAL A 380 -10.01 -18.27 16.91
CA VAL A 380 -10.35 -19.59 17.45
C VAL A 380 -11.82 -19.65 17.89
N GLU A 381 -12.34 -18.62 18.54
CA GLU A 381 -13.74 -18.54 18.95
C GLU A 381 -14.70 -18.52 17.75
N SER A 382 -14.35 -17.73 16.71
CA SER A 382 -15.12 -17.68 15.46
C SER A 382 -15.16 -19.03 14.76
N LEU A 383 -13.99 -19.71 14.71
CA LEU A 383 -13.90 -21.04 14.11
C LEU A 383 -14.73 -22.07 14.91
N ARG A 384 -14.59 -22.11 16.23
CA ARG A 384 -15.31 -22.99 17.12
C ARG A 384 -16.83 -22.82 17.00
N SER A 385 -17.29 -21.58 17.05
CA SER A 385 -18.72 -21.26 16.95
C SER A 385 -19.27 -21.59 15.57
N SER A 386 -18.51 -21.32 14.49
CA SER A 386 -18.94 -21.66 13.12
C SER A 386 -19.08 -23.15 12.92
N LEU A 387 -18.17 -23.94 13.49
CA LEU A 387 -18.24 -25.41 13.45
C LEU A 387 -19.42 -25.94 14.27
N ALA A 388 -19.72 -25.35 15.44
CA ALA A 388 -20.85 -25.75 16.27
C ALA A 388 -22.21 -25.41 15.63
N GLU A 389 -22.29 -24.33 14.86
CA GLU A 389 -23.50 -23.89 14.17
C GLU A 389 -23.72 -24.58 12.81
N ALA A 390 -22.71 -25.21 12.25
CA ALA A 390 -22.77 -25.83 10.93
C ALA A 390 -23.71 -27.06 10.92
N LYS A 391 -24.87 -26.94 10.24
CA LYS A 391 -25.93 -27.98 10.20
C LYS A 391 -25.58 -29.17 9.28
N ASN A 392 -24.69 -28.99 8.34
CA ASN A 392 -24.39 -29.96 7.26
C ASN A 392 -22.90 -30.35 7.22
N LEU A 393 -22.26 -30.47 8.38
CA LEU A 393 -20.91 -31.00 8.42
C LEU A 393 -20.94 -32.47 7.95
N PRO A 394 -20.08 -32.86 6.97
CA PRO A 394 -19.91 -34.26 6.64
C PRO A 394 -19.37 -35.01 7.86
N ARG A 395 -19.61 -36.30 7.91
CA ARG A 395 -18.99 -37.14 8.92
C ARG A 395 -17.50 -37.22 8.64
N ILE A 396 -16.71 -36.59 9.49
CA ILE A 396 -15.26 -36.59 9.42
C ILE A 396 -14.74 -37.58 10.44
N ASP A 397 -14.41 -38.79 9.97
CA ASP A 397 -14.01 -39.91 10.84
C ASP A 397 -12.51 -39.89 11.17
N LYS A 398 -11.72 -38.98 10.57
CA LYS A 398 -10.27 -38.87 10.80
C LYS A 398 -9.90 -37.46 11.24
N PRO A 399 -8.91 -37.32 12.11
CA PRO A 399 -8.36 -36.00 12.44
C PRO A 399 -7.92 -35.25 11.19
N ILE A 400 -8.20 -33.93 11.12
CA ILE A 400 -7.90 -33.07 9.99
C ILE A 400 -6.85 -32.00 10.37
N PRO A 401 -6.00 -31.55 9.42
CA PRO A 401 -5.04 -30.51 9.69
C PRO A 401 -5.66 -29.09 9.64
N ILE A 402 -5.01 -28.18 10.36
CA ILE A 402 -5.22 -26.74 10.23
C ILE A 402 -3.96 -26.11 9.66
N VAL A 403 -4.07 -25.37 8.56
CA VAL A 403 -2.96 -24.65 7.95
C VAL A 403 -3.18 -23.15 8.02
N LEU A 404 -2.22 -22.46 8.63
CA LEU A 404 -2.20 -21.00 8.75
C LEU A 404 -1.33 -20.39 7.66
N SER A 405 -1.79 -19.28 7.06
CA SER A 405 -1.11 -18.55 6.00
C SER A 405 -1.28 -17.04 6.21
N GLY A 406 -0.59 -16.23 5.40
CA GLY A 406 -0.70 -14.79 5.41
C GLY A 406 0.31 -14.08 6.30
N GLY A 407 0.53 -12.80 6.01
CA GLY A 407 1.56 -11.99 6.68
C GLY A 407 1.32 -11.79 8.18
N THR A 408 0.06 -11.73 8.60
CA THR A 408 -0.31 -11.54 10.01
C THR A 408 0.02 -12.76 10.88
N ALA A 409 0.05 -13.97 10.31
CA ALA A 409 0.42 -15.19 11.04
C ALA A 409 1.95 -15.44 11.12
N LYS A 410 2.78 -14.66 10.40
CA LYS A 410 4.24 -14.87 10.32
C LYS A 410 5.06 -14.64 11.58
N PRO A 411 4.75 -13.69 12.48
CA PRO A 411 5.57 -13.47 13.66
C PRO A 411 5.78 -14.77 14.45
N LYS A 412 7.01 -15.00 14.88
CA LYS A 412 7.33 -16.15 15.75
C LYS A 412 6.42 -16.14 16.97
N GLY A 413 6.00 -17.32 17.41
CA GLY A 413 5.08 -17.46 18.54
C GLY A 413 3.59 -17.37 18.16
N PHE A 414 3.23 -16.95 16.94
CA PHE A 414 1.83 -16.90 16.53
C PHE A 414 1.16 -18.27 16.53
N ILE A 415 1.80 -19.24 15.90
CA ILE A 415 1.27 -20.61 15.78
C ILE A 415 1.16 -21.29 17.16
N GLU A 416 2.11 -21.04 18.07
CA GLU A 416 2.09 -21.54 19.43
C GLU A 416 0.93 -20.96 20.23
N LYS A 417 0.69 -19.64 20.11
CA LYS A 417 -0.47 -18.98 20.71
C LYS A 417 -1.78 -19.53 20.17
N PHE A 418 -1.86 -19.73 18.85
CA PHE A 418 -3.05 -20.30 18.20
C PHE A 418 -3.32 -21.73 18.69
N ARG A 419 -2.28 -22.59 18.75
CA ARG A 419 -2.37 -23.96 19.26
C ARG A 419 -2.83 -23.99 20.70
N GLN A 420 -2.19 -23.22 21.58
CA GLN A 420 -2.55 -23.12 23.01
C GLN A 420 -4.00 -22.66 23.19
N THR A 421 -4.48 -21.75 22.34
CA THR A 421 -5.87 -21.25 22.39
C THR A 421 -6.88 -22.31 21.94
N ILE A 422 -6.54 -23.12 20.94
CA ILE A 422 -7.39 -24.26 20.54
C ILE A 422 -7.46 -25.33 21.62
N GLU A 423 -6.32 -25.67 22.22
CA GLU A 423 -6.19 -26.76 23.22
C GLU A 423 -6.80 -26.39 24.58
N ARG A 424 -6.97 -25.08 24.88
CA ARG A 424 -7.52 -24.61 26.16
C ARG A 424 -8.94 -25.11 26.43
N ASP A 425 -9.75 -25.26 25.36
CA ASP A 425 -11.13 -25.66 25.46
C ASP A 425 -11.43 -26.75 24.40
N LYS A 426 -12.48 -27.57 24.62
CA LYS A 426 -12.87 -28.63 23.69
C LYS A 426 -13.16 -28.04 22.29
N PHE A 427 -12.43 -28.54 21.30
CA PHE A 427 -12.64 -28.19 19.89
C PHE A 427 -13.60 -29.18 19.22
N PRO A 428 -14.54 -28.73 18.34
CA PRO A 428 -15.58 -29.59 17.78
C PRO A 428 -15.10 -30.72 16.84
N LEU A 429 -13.87 -30.61 16.32
CA LEU A 429 -13.25 -31.58 15.42
C LEU A 429 -11.91 -32.06 16.01
N GLU A 430 -11.54 -33.28 15.70
CA GLU A 430 -10.20 -33.79 15.99
C GLU A 430 -9.20 -33.19 15.01
N ILE A 431 -8.11 -32.59 15.52
CA ILE A 431 -7.08 -31.94 14.76
C ILE A 431 -5.83 -32.82 14.72
N SER A 432 -5.37 -33.18 13.52
CA SER A 432 -4.16 -33.97 13.35
C SER A 432 -2.89 -33.15 13.56
N GLU A 433 -2.86 -31.95 13.03
CA GLU A 433 -1.75 -30.99 13.17
C GLU A 433 -2.21 -29.57 12.98
N ILE A 434 -1.43 -28.61 13.53
CA ILE A 434 -1.57 -27.17 13.28
C ILE A 434 -0.21 -26.69 12.79
N ARG A 435 -0.14 -26.19 11.55
CA ARG A 435 1.11 -25.75 10.94
C ARG A 435 0.97 -24.48 10.11
N MET A 436 2.09 -23.85 9.84
CA MET A 436 2.17 -22.79 8.85
C MET A 436 2.21 -23.40 7.44
N ALA A 437 1.68 -22.64 6.46
CA ALA A 437 1.92 -22.91 5.05
C ALA A 437 3.42 -22.89 4.75
N ALA A 438 3.86 -23.67 3.75
CA ALA A 438 5.27 -23.75 3.34
C ALA A 438 5.85 -22.37 2.99
N ASP A 439 5.08 -21.53 2.29
CA ASP A 439 5.34 -20.12 2.12
C ASP A 439 4.06 -19.32 2.40
N PRO A 440 3.92 -18.73 3.60
CA PRO A 440 2.71 -18.03 3.99
C PRO A 440 2.35 -16.80 3.14
N LEU A 441 3.30 -16.22 2.42
CA LEU A 441 3.05 -15.03 1.60
C LEU A 441 2.56 -15.34 0.20
N THR A 442 2.77 -16.56 -0.28
CA THR A 442 2.40 -16.98 -1.64
C THR A 442 1.39 -18.12 -1.67
N ALA A 443 1.06 -18.73 -0.52
CA ALA A 443 0.18 -19.89 -0.43
C ALA A 443 -1.20 -19.63 -1.08
N THR A 444 -1.84 -18.49 -0.84
CA THR A 444 -3.14 -18.16 -1.45
C THR A 444 -3.03 -18.12 -2.98
N ALA A 445 -2.01 -17.42 -3.52
CA ALA A 445 -1.80 -17.38 -4.97
C ALA A 445 -1.50 -18.75 -5.57
N ARG A 446 -0.69 -19.57 -4.87
CA ARG A 446 -0.39 -20.95 -5.27
C ARG A 446 -1.64 -21.81 -5.28
N GLY A 447 -2.49 -21.69 -4.27
CA GLY A 447 -3.77 -22.41 -4.24
C GLY A 447 -4.73 -21.98 -5.32
N CYS A 448 -4.78 -20.69 -5.64
CA CYS A 448 -5.51 -20.18 -6.82
C CYS A 448 -4.99 -20.81 -8.11
N LEU A 449 -3.67 -20.92 -8.29
CA LEU A 449 -3.05 -21.55 -9.45
C LEU A 449 -3.46 -23.03 -9.55
N ILE A 450 -3.32 -23.78 -8.47
CA ILE A 450 -3.71 -25.20 -8.42
C ILE A 450 -5.19 -25.36 -8.77
N ALA A 451 -6.06 -24.56 -8.16
CA ALA A 451 -7.51 -24.58 -8.49
C ALA A 451 -7.79 -24.26 -9.97
N ALA A 452 -7.03 -23.34 -10.58
CA ALA A 452 -7.16 -23.00 -11.99
C ALA A 452 -6.71 -24.15 -12.92
N MET A 453 -5.75 -24.97 -12.50
CA MET A 453 -5.29 -26.15 -13.23
C MET A 453 -6.35 -27.26 -13.24
N TYR A 454 -7.12 -27.41 -12.16
CA TYR A 454 -8.20 -28.41 -12.09
C TYR A 454 -9.47 -28.02 -12.86
N ASP A 455 -9.59 -26.74 -13.28
CA ASP A 455 -10.69 -26.26 -14.14
C ASP A 455 -10.41 -26.51 -15.66
N ALA A 456 -9.27 -27.06 -16.00
CA ALA A 456 -8.80 -27.24 -17.40
C ALA A 456 -9.45 -28.44 -18.11
#